data_d54aa5bbe6283ba4d947f014670a7be3
#
_entry.id   d54aa5bbe6283ba4d947f014670a7be3
#
_cell.length_a   1.000
_cell.length_b   1.000
_cell.length_c   1.000
_cell.angle_alpha   90.00
_cell.angle_beta   90.00
_cell.angle_gamma   90.00
#
_symmetry.space_group_name_H-M   'P 1'
#
loop_
_entity.id
_entity.type
_entity.pdbx_description
1 polymer ?
#
loop_
_entity_poly.entity_id
_entity_poly.type
_entity_poly.pdbx_seq_one_letter_code
_entity_poly.pdbx_strand_id
1 'polypeptide(L)'
;MKKLNIALLGLGTVGSGVVKIIEENRQQIQDTLNKDIVIKHILVRDKSKKRPLNISQYHLTEDVNEILNDDSLDIIVEVMGGIEPTVDWLRTALKNKKHVITANKDLLAVHLKLLEDLAEENGVALKFEASVAGGIPIVNAINNGLNANNISKFMGILNGTSNFILSKMTKEQTTFEEALDEAKRLGFAEADPTDDVEGVDAARKVVITSYLSFNQVIKLNDVKRRGISGVTLTDINVADQLGYKIKLIGKGIYENGKVNASVEPTLIDKKHQLAAVEDENNAIYVIGDAVGDTMFYGKGAGSLATGSAVVSDLLNVALFFESDLHTLPPHFELKTDKTREMMDSDAEINIKEKSNFFVVVNHVKGSIENFENELKAILPFHRSLRVANYDNQSYAAVIVGLESSPEELITKHGYEVDKVYPVEGV
;
A
#
# COMPACT_ATOMS: atom_id res chain seq x y z
N MET A 1 30.85 -16.89 17.96
CA MET A 1 29.67 -16.61 17.12
C MET A 1 30.09 -15.55 16.11
N LYS A 2 29.79 -15.75 14.82
CA LYS A 2 30.04 -14.72 13.78
C LYS A 2 29.21 -13.48 14.09
N LYS A 3 29.73 -12.31 13.72
CA LYS A 3 29.01 -11.04 13.87
C LYS A 3 28.44 -10.60 12.51
N LEU A 4 27.23 -10.09 12.52
CA LEU A 4 26.61 -9.39 11.40
C LEU A 4 26.56 -7.91 11.78
N ASN A 5 27.39 -7.10 11.14
CA ASN A 5 27.53 -5.68 11.44
C ASN A 5 26.53 -4.86 10.62
N ILE A 6 25.72 -4.10 11.29
CA ILE A 6 24.73 -3.25 10.62
C ILE A 6 24.90 -1.78 11.01
N ALA A 7 24.47 -0.90 10.12
CA ALA A 7 24.25 0.50 10.43
C ALA A 7 22.77 0.83 10.27
N LEU A 8 22.25 1.66 11.17
CA LEU A 8 20.88 2.16 11.14
C LEU A 8 20.86 3.63 10.73
N LEU A 9 20.26 3.95 9.60
CA LEU A 9 20.02 5.33 9.18
C LEU A 9 18.66 5.79 9.70
N GLY A 10 18.68 6.53 10.81
CA GLY A 10 17.50 7.05 11.50
C GLY A 10 17.17 6.31 12.81
N LEU A 11 16.90 7.08 13.86
CA LEU A 11 16.45 6.61 15.18
C LEU A 11 15.17 7.35 15.60
N GLY A 12 14.22 7.37 14.67
CA GLY A 12 12.85 7.83 14.89
C GLY A 12 11.94 6.70 15.37
N THR A 13 10.65 6.79 15.07
CA THR A 13 9.64 5.79 15.46
C THR A 13 10.01 4.39 15.02
N VAL A 14 10.33 4.20 13.74
CA VAL A 14 10.66 2.88 13.17
C VAL A 14 12.02 2.39 13.67
N GLY A 15 13.06 3.23 13.60
CA GLY A 15 14.40 2.85 14.05
C GLY A 15 14.45 2.47 15.53
N SER A 16 13.67 3.15 16.38
CA SER A 16 13.52 2.79 17.79
C SER A 16 12.86 1.41 17.95
N GLY A 17 11.89 1.09 17.11
CA GLY A 17 11.25 -0.24 17.07
C GLY A 17 12.22 -1.33 16.65
N VAL A 18 13.05 -1.08 15.63
CA VAL A 18 14.10 -2.02 15.17
C VAL A 18 15.08 -2.34 16.29
N VAL A 19 15.63 -1.29 16.93
CA VAL A 19 16.58 -1.47 18.07
C VAL A 19 15.92 -2.28 19.17
N LYS A 20 14.71 -1.92 19.57
CA LYS A 20 13.98 -2.60 20.64
C LYS A 20 13.76 -4.08 20.32
N ILE A 21 13.32 -4.43 19.11
CA ILE A 21 13.07 -5.81 18.72
C ILE A 21 14.38 -6.62 18.72
N ILE A 22 15.48 -6.07 18.19
CA ILE A 22 16.78 -6.74 18.19
C ILE A 22 17.26 -7.00 19.62
N GLU A 23 17.09 -6.04 20.55
CA GLU A 23 17.51 -6.19 21.94
C GLU A 23 16.65 -7.19 22.71
N GLU A 24 15.33 -7.06 22.64
CA GLU A 24 14.38 -7.92 23.38
C GLU A 24 14.39 -9.36 22.89
N ASN A 25 14.61 -9.59 21.59
CA ASN A 25 14.60 -10.92 20.98
C ASN A 25 16.02 -11.44 20.67
N ARG A 26 17.06 -10.83 21.24
CA ARG A 26 18.47 -11.13 20.91
C ARG A 26 18.80 -12.61 20.94
N GLN A 27 18.41 -13.32 22.00
CA GLN A 27 18.70 -14.74 22.13
C GLN A 27 18.01 -15.56 21.03
N GLN A 28 16.74 -15.30 20.78
CA GLN A 28 15.99 -16.01 19.72
C GLN A 28 16.60 -15.73 18.33
N ILE A 29 17.02 -14.50 18.07
CA ILE A 29 17.68 -14.11 16.83
C ILE A 29 19.02 -14.83 16.68
N GLN A 30 19.82 -14.87 17.73
CA GLN A 30 21.08 -15.60 17.75
C GLN A 30 20.92 -17.10 17.52
N ASP A 31 19.91 -17.72 18.15
CA ASP A 31 19.61 -19.14 17.98
C ASP A 31 19.15 -19.45 16.53
N THR A 32 18.41 -18.53 15.90
CA THR A 32 17.93 -18.66 14.53
C THR A 32 19.07 -18.50 13.51
N LEU A 33 19.92 -17.49 13.70
CA LEU A 33 20.95 -17.12 12.74
C LEU A 33 22.30 -17.78 12.97
N ASN A 34 22.56 -18.33 14.16
CA ASN A 34 23.90 -18.67 14.64
C ASN A 34 24.91 -17.49 14.54
N LYS A 35 24.38 -16.25 14.56
CA LYS A 35 25.14 -14.99 14.46
C LYS A 35 24.62 -13.98 15.49
N ASP A 36 25.48 -13.03 15.85
CA ASP A 36 25.10 -11.88 16.68
C ASP A 36 24.96 -10.63 15.79
N ILE A 37 23.81 -9.98 15.83
CA ILE A 37 23.60 -8.71 15.14
C ILE A 37 24.23 -7.60 15.97
N VAL A 38 25.15 -6.85 15.37
CA VAL A 38 25.84 -5.73 15.99
C VAL A 38 25.47 -4.44 15.28
N ILE A 39 24.76 -3.57 15.95
CA ILE A 39 24.48 -2.21 15.45
C ILE A 39 25.74 -1.37 15.72
N LYS A 40 26.58 -1.18 14.71
CA LYS A 40 27.85 -0.44 14.82
C LYS A 40 27.63 1.08 14.84
N HIS A 41 26.79 1.56 13.94
CA HIS A 41 26.52 2.98 13.77
C HIS A 41 25.03 3.25 13.71
N ILE A 42 24.63 4.39 14.27
CA ILE A 42 23.29 4.93 14.10
C ILE A 42 23.39 6.37 13.62
N LEU A 43 22.95 6.65 12.40
CA LEU A 43 22.88 8.01 11.86
C LEU A 43 21.68 8.74 12.47
N VAL A 44 21.92 9.93 13.00
CA VAL A 44 20.89 10.81 13.55
C VAL A 44 21.12 12.25 13.09
N ARG A 45 20.08 13.06 13.05
CA ARG A 45 20.20 14.50 12.74
C ARG A 45 20.78 15.32 13.90
N ASP A 46 20.59 14.84 15.12
CA ASP A 46 21.00 15.52 16.35
C ASP A 46 21.29 14.46 17.43
N LYS A 47 22.57 14.34 17.79
CA LYS A 47 23.04 13.43 18.84
C LYS A 47 22.57 13.83 20.23
N SER A 48 22.30 15.12 20.46
CA SER A 48 21.90 15.67 21.77
C SER A 48 20.44 15.40 22.12
N LYS A 49 19.61 15.06 21.12
CA LYS A 49 18.19 14.81 21.31
C LYS A 49 17.97 13.63 22.27
N LYS A 50 17.24 13.87 23.36
CA LYS A 50 16.82 12.80 24.29
C LYS A 50 15.90 11.81 23.60
N ARG A 51 16.14 10.52 23.83
CA ARG A 51 15.39 9.40 23.26
C ARG A 51 14.93 8.46 24.37
N PRO A 52 13.79 7.79 24.22
CA PRO A 52 13.27 6.88 25.27
C PRO A 52 14.09 5.57 25.40
N LEU A 53 14.97 5.29 24.44
CA LEU A 53 15.85 4.12 24.44
C LEU A 53 17.16 4.40 25.16
N ASN A 54 17.73 3.38 25.82
CA ASN A 54 19.11 3.44 26.26
C ASN A 54 20.03 3.27 25.04
N ILE A 55 20.64 4.37 24.61
CA ILE A 55 21.48 4.44 23.42
C ILE A 55 22.98 4.54 23.75
N SER A 56 23.35 4.45 25.03
CA SER A 56 24.74 4.62 25.48
C SER A 56 25.73 3.60 24.93
N GLN A 57 25.23 2.44 24.51
CA GLN A 57 26.02 1.37 23.92
C GLN A 57 26.27 1.51 22.42
N TYR A 58 25.60 2.46 21.74
CA TYR A 58 25.67 2.63 20.30
C TYR A 58 26.52 3.84 19.91
N HIS A 59 27.25 3.71 18.81
CA HIS A 59 27.92 4.85 18.23
C HIS A 59 26.94 5.67 17.39
N LEU A 60 26.58 6.86 17.90
CA LEU A 60 25.75 7.81 17.18
C LEU A 60 26.64 8.70 16.30
N THR A 61 26.26 8.83 15.03
CA THR A 61 26.91 9.75 14.09
C THR A 61 25.91 10.72 13.44
N GLU A 62 26.38 11.90 13.05
CA GLU A 62 25.68 12.87 12.20
C GLU A 62 26.29 12.91 10.80
N ASP A 63 27.41 12.21 10.59
CA ASP A 63 28.09 12.10 9.31
C ASP A 63 27.83 10.72 8.67
N VAL A 64 27.12 10.72 7.56
CA VAL A 64 26.84 9.50 6.80
C VAL A 64 28.11 8.85 6.22
N ASN A 65 29.17 9.64 5.98
CA ASN A 65 30.40 9.11 5.41
C ASN A 65 31.12 8.16 6.36
N GLU A 66 30.95 8.30 7.68
CA GLU A 66 31.46 7.32 8.65
C GLU A 66 30.84 5.93 8.40
N ILE A 67 29.60 5.89 7.90
CA ILE A 67 28.87 4.65 7.61
C ILE A 67 29.20 4.12 6.22
N LEU A 68 29.16 4.99 5.21
CA LEU A 68 29.35 4.58 3.83
C LEU A 68 30.77 4.06 3.56
N ASN A 69 31.77 4.60 4.29
CA ASN A 69 33.16 4.23 4.19
C ASN A 69 33.64 3.16 5.19
N ASP A 70 32.75 2.62 6.03
CA ASP A 70 33.10 1.51 6.94
C ASP A 70 32.94 0.16 6.20
N ASP A 71 34.03 -0.38 5.71
CA ASP A 71 34.07 -1.66 4.98
C ASP A 71 33.67 -2.88 5.83
N SER A 72 33.60 -2.72 7.14
CA SER A 72 33.20 -3.81 8.04
C SER A 72 31.69 -3.94 8.22
N LEU A 73 30.90 -3.06 7.60
CA LEU A 73 29.45 -3.12 7.61
C LEU A 73 28.93 -4.07 6.52
N ASP A 74 28.06 -4.97 6.91
CA ASP A 74 27.39 -5.93 6.03
C ASP A 74 26.07 -5.37 5.46
N ILE A 75 25.29 -4.69 6.31
CA ILE A 75 23.94 -4.24 5.99
C ILE A 75 23.72 -2.79 6.44
N ILE A 76 23.08 -2.01 5.58
CA ILE A 76 22.54 -0.69 5.90
C ILE A 76 21.03 -0.77 5.99
N VAL A 77 20.46 -0.34 7.12
CA VAL A 77 19.02 -0.27 7.38
C VAL A 77 18.60 1.19 7.37
N GLU A 78 17.81 1.59 6.38
CA GLU A 78 17.35 2.98 6.18
C GLU A 78 15.87 3.12 6.61
N VAL A 79 15.63 3.97 7.60
CA VAL A 79 14.32 4.25 8.18
C VAL A 79 14.12 5.74 8.50
N MET A 80 14.71 6.62 7.67
CA MET A 80 14.68 8.06 7.88
C MET A 80 13.57 8.76 7.11
N GLY A 81 13.23 8.24 5.93
CA GLY A 81 12.36 8.91 4.96
C GLY A 81 13.06 10.00 4.15
N GLY A 82 12.32 10.62 3.24
CA GLY A 82 12.85 11.58 2.27
C GLY A 82 13.52 10.91 1.07
N ILE A 83 13.58 11.59 -0.06
CA ILE A 83 14.17 11.03 -1.29
C ILE A 83 15.64 11.46 -1.39
N GLU A 84 15.89 12.78 -1.40
CA GLU A 84 17.24 13.32 -1.42
C GLU A 84 17.68 13.78 -0.02
N PRO A 85 18.91 13.54 0.39
CA PRO A 85 20.01 12.86 -0.34
C PRO A 85 20.03 11.32 -0.14
N THR A 86 18.99 10.74 0.42
CA THR A 86 18.94 9.33 0.83
C THR A 86 19.19 8.36 -0.33
N VAL A 87 18.64 8.66 -1.52
CA VAL A 87 18.83 7.80 -2.70
C VAL A 87 20.31 7.67 -3.08
N ASP A 88 21.09 8.74 -3.00
CA ASP A 88 22.54 8.68 -3.31
C ASP A 88 23.32 7.88 -2.26
N TRP A 89 22.91 7.93 -0.99
CA TRP A 89 23.50 7.10 0.06
C TRP A 89 23.23 5.62 -0.16
N LEU A 90 21.98 5.25 -0.51
CA LEU A 90 21.64 3.87 -0.81
C LEU A 90 22.35 3.35 -2.07
N ARG A 91 22.46 4.17 -3.12
CA ARG A 91 23.24 3.85 -4.32
C ARG A 91 24.70 3.60 -3.99
N THR A 92 25.30 4.45 -3.14
CA THR A 92 26.68 4.29 -2.69
C THR A 92 26.86 3.01 -1.87
N ALA A 93 25.93 2.73 -0.96
CA ALA A 93 25.95 1.51 -0.16
C ALA A 93 25.92 0.24 -1.03
N LEU A 94 25.00 0.17 -2.00
CA LEU A 94 24.88 -0.96 -2.94
C LEU A 94 26.16 -1.14 -3.76
N LYS A 95 26.73 -0.05 -4.30
CA LYS A 95 28.01 -0.08 -5.04
C LYS A 95 29.17 -0.52 -4.17
N ASN A 96 29.18 -0.20 -2.89
CA ASN A 96 30.16 -0.65 -1.90
C ASN A 96 29.85 -2.05 -1.37
N LYS A 97 29.00 -2.82 -2.10
CA LYS A 97 28.62 -4.21 -1.78
C LYS A 97 28.02 -4.40 -0.39
N LYS A 98 27.29 -3.40 0.10
CA LYS A 98 26.52 -3.50 1.34
C LYS A 98 25.05 -3.82 0.98
N HIS A 99 24.46 -4.77 1.69
CA HIS A 99 23.02 -5.02 1.56
C HIS A 99 22.23 -3.83 2.10
N VAL A 100 21.08 -3.56 1.52
CA VAL A 100 20.22 -2.45 1.92
C VAL A 100 18.83 -2.97 2.31
N ILE A 101 18.36 -2.47 3.44
CA ILE A 101 16.98 -2.66 3.91
C ILE A 101 16.38 -1.27 4.09
N THR A 102 15.21 -0.99 3.50
CA THR A 102 14.59 0.32 3.59
C THR A 102 13.09 0.25 3.86
N ALA A 103 12.58 1.18 4.66
CA ALA A 103 11.14 1.40 4.87
C ALA A 103 10.61 2.63 4.08
N ASN A 104 11.43 3.22 3.23
CA ASN A 104 11.20 4.52 2.60
C ASN A 104 10.35 4.40 1.33
N LYS A 105 9.05 4.37 1.51
CA LYS A 105 8.10 4.28 0.40
C LYS A 105 8.20 5.45 -0.59
N ASP A 106 8.55 6.64 -0.11
CA ASP A 106 8.65 7.85 -0.96
C ASP A 106 9.77 7.69 -1.98
N LEU A 107 10.92 7.21 -1.52
CA LEU A 107 12.09 6.92 -2.33
C LEU A 107 11.83 5.75 -3.29
N LEU A 108 11.23 4.67 -2.78
CA LEU A 108 10.96 3.47 -3.58
C LEU A 108 9.92 3.72 -4.67
N ALA A 109 8.88 4.53 -4.42
CA ALA A 109 7.90 4.88 -5.44
C ALA A 109 8.50 5.56 -6.68
N VAL A 110 9.74 6.10 -6.56
CA VAL A 110 10.43 6.78 -7.66
C VAL A 110 11.64 5.97 -8.18
N HIS A 111 12.37 5.31 -7.28
CA HIS A 111 13.70 4.76 -7.58
C HIS A 111 13.82 3.25 -7.37
N LEU A 112 12.73 2.51 -7.12
CA LEU A 112 12.78 1.08 -6.81
C LEU A 112 13.56 0.30 -7.87
N LYS A 113 13.17 0.41 -9.14
CA LYS A 113 13.82 -0.31 -10.24
C LYS A 113 15.31 0.00 -10.35
N LEU A 114 15.70 1.27 -10.21
CA LEU A 114 17.10 1.68 -10.21
C LEU A 114 17.91 1.03 -9.09
N LEU A 115 17.35 0.98 -7.88
CA LEU A 115 18.02 0.40 -6.72
C LEU A 115 18.08 -1.13 -6.81
N GLU A 116 17.07 -1.77 -7.35
CA GLU A 116 17.09 -3.23 -7.61
C GLU A 116 18.15 -3.59 -8.64
N ASP A 117 18.23 -2.86 -9.75
CA ASP A 117 19.27 -3.09 -10.77
C ASP A 117 20.69 -2.94 -10.17
N LEU A 118 20.89 -1.90 -9.36
CA LEU A 118 22.19 -1.70 -8.68
C LEU A 118 22.49 -2.81 -7.66
N ALA A 119 21.48 -3.31 -6.96
CA ALA A 119 21.66 -4.43 -6.03
C ALA A 119 22.06 -5.70 -6.76
N GLU A 120 21.40 -6.02 -7.87
CA GLU A 120 21.68 -7.16 -8.73
C GLU A 120 23.09 -7.06 -9.35
N GLU A 121 23.43 -5.92 -9.96
CA GLU A 121 24.77 -5.67 -10.56
C GLU A 121 25.91 -5.86 -9.55
N ASN A 122 25.67 -5.58 -8.27
CA ASN A 122 26.69 -5.67 -7.23
C ASN A 122 26.61 -6.96 -6.40
N GLY A 123 25.65 -7.85 -6.68
CA GLY A 123 25.45 -9.12 -5.97
C GLY A 123 25.04 -8.94 -4.51
N VAL A 124 24.25 -7.93 -4.21
CA VAL A 124 23.72 -7.61 -2.87
C VAL A 124 22.21 -7.56 -2.84
N ALA A 125 21.63 -7.65 -1.65
CA ALA A 125 20.18 -7.59 -1.50
C ALA A 125 19.68 -6.15 -1.30
N LEU A 126 18.55 -5.83 -1.93
CA LEU A 126 17.66 -4.75 -1.55
C LEU A 126 16.39 -5.37 -0.97
N LYS A 127 16.01 -5.02 0.27
CA LYS A 127 14.79 -5.49 0.93
C LYS A 127 13.98 -4.29 1.43
N PHE A 128 12.64 -4.39 1.37
CA PHE A 128 11.78 -3.25 1.65
C PHE A 128 10.38 -3.61 2.13
N GLU A 129 10.24 -4.72 2.89
CA GLU A 129 8.95 -5.18 3.43
C GLU A 129 8.19 -4.07 4.13
N ALA A 130 8.89 -3.29 4.95
CA ALA A 130 8.31 -2.22 5.76
C ALA A 130 7.78 -1.02 4.96
N SER A 131 8.04 -0.95 3.65
CA SER A 131 7.61 0.17 2.79
C SER A 131 6.13 0.10 2.41
N VAL A 132 5.52 -1.09 2.44
CA VAL A 132 4.11 -1.30 2.11
C VAL A 132 3.40 -1.93 3.30
N ALA A 133 2.32 -1.26 3.76
CA ALA A 133 1.45 -1.77 4.83
C ALA A 133 2.18 -2.19 6.14
N GLY A 134 3.32 -1.56 6.44
CA GLY A 134 4.02 -1.62 7.72
C GLY A 134 4.35 -3.02 8.23
N GLY A 135 3.55 -3.55 9.16
CA GLY A 135 3.77 -4.87 9.75
C GLY A 135 3.17 -6.04 8.96
N ILE A 136 2.46 -5.78 7.86
CA ILE A 136 1.85 -6.82 7.01
C ILE A 136 2.90 -7.35 6.03
N PRO A 137 3.23 -8.66 6.00
CA PRO A 137 4.31 -9.21 5.18
C PRO A 137 3.89 -9.39 3.71
N ILE A 138 3.47 -8.29 3.04
CA ILE A 138 2.92 -8.35 1.69
C ILE A 138 3.98 -8.46 0.60
N VAL A 139 5.11 -7.77 0.74
CA VAL A 139 6.22 -7.82 -0.22
C VAL A 139 6.77 -9.24 -0.29
N ASN A 140 7.01 -9.83 0.87
CA ASN A 140 7.48 -11.22 0.98
C ASN A 140 6.41 -12.23 0.50
N ALA A 141 5.14 -11.97 0.80
CA ALA A 141 4.04 -12.82 0.31
C ALA A 141 3.98 -12.83 -1.23
N ILE A 142 4.05 -11.67 -1.87
CA ILE A 142 4.04 -11.58 -3.34
C ILE A 142 5.28 -12.24 -3.94
N ASN A 143 6.47 -11.92 -3.42
CA ASN A 143 7.74 -12.36 -3.99
C ASN A 143 8.04 -13.85 -3.76
N ASN A 144 7.60 -14.43 -2.64
CA ASN A 144 7.95 -15.78 -2.26
C ASN A 144 6.72 -16.70 -2.12
N GLY A 145 5.65 -16.24 -1.48
CA GLY A 145 4.47 -17.05 -1.18
C GLY A 145 3.53 -17.21 -2.37
N LEU A 146 3.41 -16.19 -3.20
CA LEU A 146 2.49 -16.14 -4.34
C LEU A 146 3.20 -16.20 -5.70
N ASN A 147 4.50 -16.39 -5.72
CA ASN A 147 5.33 -16.37 -6.93
C ASN A 147 4.97 -17.43 -8.00
N ALA A 148 4.24 -18.47 -7.62
CA ALA A 148 3.71 -19.47 -8.53
C ALA A 148 2.43 -19.01 -9.27
N ASN A 149 1.91 -17.81 -8.95
CA ASN A 149 0.67 -17.29 -9.51
C ASN A 149 0.92 -16.11 -10.44
N ASN A 150 0.05 -15.96 -11.42
CA ASN A 150 -0.10 -14.70 -12.13
C ASN A 150 -1.12 -13.84 -11.36
N ILE A 151 -0.63 -12.78 -10.73
CA ILE A 151 -1.50 -11.84 -10.04
C ILE A 151 -2.18 -10.97 -11.10
N SER A 152 -3.51 -10.94 -11.11
CA SER A 152 -4.29 -10.12 -12.04
C SER A 152 -4.75 -8.81 -11.40
N LYS A 153 -4.99 -8.82 -10.08
CA LYS A 153 -5.52 -7.68 -9.35
C LYS A 153 -5.05 -7.68 -7.90
N PHE A 154 -4.82 -6.50 -7.36
CA PHE A 154 -4.80 -6.30 -5.92
C PHE A 154 -5.68 -5.11 -5.54
N MET A 155 -6.21 -5.15 -4.32
CA MET A 155 -6.95 -4.06 -3.68
C MET A 155 -6.51 -3.95 -2.23
N GLY A 156 -6.45 -2.72 -1.67
CA GLY A 156 -6.06 -2.62 -0.27
C GLY A 156 -6.50 -1.34 0.40
N ILE A 157 -6.74 -1.46 1.70
CA ILE A 157 -6.78 -0.35 2.63
C ILE A 157 -5.33 -0.14 3.07
N LEU A 158 -4.65 0.83 2.42
CA LEU A 158 -3.20 1.01 2.52
C LEU A 158 -2.78 2.16 3.43
N ASN A 159 -3.75 2.93 3.95
CA ASN A 159 -3.50 4.05 4.83
C ASN A 159 -4.40 3.95 6.08
N GLY A 160 -3.79 3.91 7.26
CA GLY A 160 -4.49 3.73 8.54
C GLY A 160 -5.26 4.97 8.97
N THR A 161 -4.75 6.17 8.70
CA THR A 161 -5.39 7.45 9.08
C THR A 161 -6.73 7.62 8.36
N SER A 162 -6.74 7.45 7.04
CA SER A 162 -7.97 7.55 6.24
C SER A 162 -8.98 6.47 6.60
N ASN A 163 -8.52 5.23 6.88
CA ASN A 163 -9.44 4.17 7.33
C ASN A 163 -10.01 4.44 8.73
N PHE A 164 -9.21 4.98 9.64
CA PHE A 164 -9.68 5.41 10.96
C PHE A 164 -10.78 6.47 10.83
N ILE A 165 -10.55 7.53 10.03
CA ILE A 165 -11.51 8.60 9.80
C ILE A 165 -12.82 8.04 9.24
N LEU A 166 -12.79 7.26 8.17
CA LEU A 166 -14.00 6.67 7.56
C LEU A 166 -14.71 5.70 8.52
N SER A 167 -13.95 4.93 9.30
CA SER A 167 -14.51 4.03 10.31
C SER A 167 -15.24 4.79 11.41
N LYS A 168 -14.65 5.89 11.89
CA LYS A 168 -15.23 6.75 12.91
C LYS A 168 -16.50 7.45 12.40
N MET A 169 -16.45 8.05 11.21
CA MET A 169 -17.63 8.65 10.56
C MET A 169 -18.78 7.64 10.45
N THR A 170 -18.47 6.40 10.10
CA THR A 170 -19.47 5.33 9.97
C THR A 170 -20.06 4.91 11.31
N LYS A 171 -19.20 4.67 12.33
CA LYS A 171 -19.63 4.12 13.64
C LYS A 171 -20.31 5.17 14.52
N GLU A 172 -19.73 6.38 14.56
CA GLU A 172 -20.14 7.42 15.49
C GLU A 172 -20.99 8.52 14.84
N GLN A 173 -21.22 8.43 13.53
CA GLN A 173 -22.00 9.41 12.75
C GLN A 173 -21.45 10.84 12.88
N THR A 174 -20.12 10.96 12.96
CA THR A 174 -19.37 12.22 13.04
C THR A 174 -19.03 12.76 11.65
N THR A 175 -18.79 14.06 11.55
CA THR A 175 -18.32 14.67 10.31
C THR A 175 -16.87 14.28 10.00
N PHE A 176 -16.42 14.55 8.77
CA PHE A 176 -15.00 14.35 8.39
C PHE A 176 -14.06 15.18 9.29
N GLU A 177 -14.40 16.44 9.54
CA GLU A 177 -13.61 17.36 10.35
C GLU A 177 -13.46 16.85 11.79
N GLU A 178 -14.56 16.42 12.42
CA GLU A 178 -14.55 15.89 13.78
C GLU A 178 -13.72 14.58 13.87
N ALA A 179 -13.87 13.70 12.89
CA ALA A 179 -13.10 12.46 12.83
C ALA A 179 -11.61 12.71 12.58
N LEU A 180 -11.24 13.72 11.77
CA LEU A 180 -9.87 14.13 11.53
C LEU A 180 -9.23 14.75 12.78
N ASP A 181 -9.95 15.62 13.49
CA ASP A 181 -9.46 16.21 14.73
C ASP A 181 -9.19 15.14 15.79
N GLU A 182 -10.04 14.13 15.88
CA GLU A 182 -9.82 12.99 16.76
C GLU A 182 -8.60 12.16 16.32
N ALA A 183 -8.41 11.92 15.02
CA ALA A 183 -7.22 11.25 14.51
C ALA A 183 -5.93 11.99 14.89
N LYS A 184 -5.94 13.33 14.81
CA LYS A 184 -4.82 14.18 15.25
C LYS A 184 -4.59 14.05 16.78
N ARG A 185 -5.65 14.10 17.56
CA ARG A 185 -5.57 13.97 19.03
C ARG A 185 -4.99 12.63 19.47
N LEU A 186 -5.31 11.56 18.77
CA LEU A 186 -4.82 10.20 19.05
C LEU A 186 -3.44 9.92 18.44
N GLY A 187 -2.91 10.85 17.62
CA GLY A 187 -1.60 10.70 16.97
C GLY A 187 -1.61 9.81 15.73
N PHE A 188 -2.78 9.53 15.16
CA PHE A 188 -2.91 8.83 13.87
C PHE A 188 -2.70 9.76 12.67
N ALA A 189 -3.01 11.06 12.83
CA ALA A 189 -2.75 12.09 11.83
C ALA A 189 -1.75 13.12 12.36
N GLU A 190 -0.86 13.58 11.47
CA GLU A 190 0.03 14.70 11.72
C GLU A 190 -0.69 16.05 11.59
N ALA A 191 0.01 17.16 11.88
CA ALA A 191 -0.56 18.51 11.74
C ALA A 191 -1.03 18.78 10.30
N ASP A 192 -0.24 18.38 9.32
CA ASP A 192 -0.63 18.34 7.90
C ASP A 192 -0.94 16.90 7.48
N PRO A 193 -2.21 16.50 7.40
CA PRO A 193 -2.62 15.16 7.05
C PRO A 193 -2.84 14.95 5.55
N THR A 194 -2.46 15.90 4.70
CA THR A 194 -2.78 15.92 3.27
C THR A 194 -2.39 14.63 2.56
N ASP A 195 -1.20 14.10 2.82
CA ASP A 195 -0.73 12.86 2.21
C ASP A 195 -1.64 11.66 2.55
N ASP A 196 -2.22 11.64 3.75
CA ASP A 196 -3.13 10.59 4.20
C ASP A 196 -4.53 10.77 3.59
N VAL A 197 -5.13 11.95 3.78
CA VAL A 197 -6.54 12.17 3.44
C VAL A 197 -6.76 12.32 1.93
N GLU A 198 -5.76 12.83 1.18
CA GLU A 198 -5.81 12.94 -0.27
C GLU A 198 -5.23 11.69 -1.00
N GLY A 199 -4.88 10.65 -0.23
CA GLY A 199 -4.49 9.34 -0.76
C GLY A 199 -3.11 9.27 -1.39
N VAL A 200 -2.23 10.23 -1.12
CA VAL A 200 -0.86 10.28 -1.68
C VAL A 200 0.00 9.15 -1.11
N ASP A 201 -0.08 8.93 0.22
CA ASP A 201 0.60 7.81 0.89
C ASP A 201 0.16 6.46 0.29
N ALA A 202 -1.16 6.25 0.14
CA ALA A 202 -1.68 5.04 -0.47
C ALA A 202 -1.24 4.87 -1.94
N ALA A 203 -1.16 5.97 -2.71
CA ALA A 203 -0.72 5.92 -4.10
C ALA A 203 0.75 5.51 -4.25
N ARG A 204 1.65 5.96 -3.37
CA ARG A 204 3.04 5.49 -3.33
C ARG A 204 3.11 3.98 -3.11
N LYS A 205 2.30 3.46 -2.19
CA LYS A 205 2.21 2.01 -1.91
C LYS A 205 1.62 1.24 -3.10
N VAL A 206 0.63 1.81 -3.81
CA VAL A 206 0.08 1.24 -5.05
C VAL A 206 1.15 1.14 -6.13
N VAL A 207 2.01 2.15 -6.31
CA VAL A 207 3.12 2.10 -7.26
C VAL A 207 4.05 0.94 -6.96
N ILE A 208 4.49 0.80 -5.70
CA ILE A 208 5.38 -0.29 -5.27
C ILE A 208 4.71 -1.66 -5.45
N THR A 209 3.45 -1.79 -5.00
CA THR A 209 2.70 -3.05 -5.11
C THR A 209 2.42 -3.43 -6.56
N SER A 210 2.18 -2.45 -7.45
CA SER A 210 2.01 -2.70 -8.90
C SER A 210 3.28 -3.25 -9.53
N TYR A 211 4.43 -2.69 -9.16
CA TYR A 211 5.72 -3.21 -9.62
C TYR A 211 5.92 -4.67 -9.17
N LEU A 212 5.70 -4.95 -7.90
CA LEU A 212 5.84 -6.31 -7.33
C LEU A 212 4.88 -7.32 -7.97
N SER A 213 3.61 -6.90 -8.18
CA SER A 213 2.56 -7.81 -8.66
C SER A 213 2.62 -8.06 -10.16
N PHE A 214 3.02 -7.05 -10.95
CA PHE A 214 2.84 -7.05 -12.40
C PHE A 214 4.16 -6.89 -13.17
N ASN A 215 5.28 -6.65 -12.48
CA ASN A 215 6.56 -6.30 -13.10
C ASN A 215 6.46 -5.09 -14.06
N GLN A 216 5.66 -4.10 -13.70
CA GLN A 216 5.45 -2.91 -14.49
C GLN A 216 5.76 -1.66 -13.67
N VAL A 217 6.68 -0.83 -14.16
CA VAL A 217 6.99 0.47 -13.56
C VAL A 217 5.89 1.45 -13.97
N ILE A 218 5.13 1.94 -13.00
CA ILE A 218 4.17 3.03 -13.18
C ILE A 218 4.65 4.25 -12.39
N LYS A 219 4.31 5.45 -12.85
CA LYS A 219 4.64 6.68 -12.14
C LYS A 219 3.53 7.04 -11.17
N LEU A 220 3.87 7.75 -10.10
CA LEU A 220 2.89 8.23 -9.12
C LEU A 220 1.77 9.06 -9.77
N ASN A 221 2.10 9.84 -10.80
CA ASN A 221 1.12 10.65 -11.53
C ASN A 221 0.19 9.83 -12.44
N ASP A 222 0.53 8.59 -12.74
CA ASP A 222 -0.31 7.68 -13.54
C ASP A 222 -1.38 6.99 -12.67
N VAL A 223 -1.25 7.09 -11.34
CA VAL A 223 -2.25 6.58 -10.39
C VAL A 223 -3.40 7.57 -10.31
N LYS A 224 -4.59 7.17 -10.79
CA LYS A 224 -5.82 7.97 -10.61
C LYS A 224 -6.07 8.13 -9.11
N ARG A 225 -6.20 9.38 -8.63
CA ARG A 225 -6.31 9.63 -7.20
C ARG A 225 -7.44 10.57 -6.85
N ARG A 226 -8.19 10.22 -5.81
CA ARG A 226 -9.18 11.06 -5.14
C ARG A 226 -9.13 10.75 -3.63
N GLY A 227 -9.03 11.79 -2.81
CA GLY A 227 -9.03 11.71 -1.36
C GLY A 227 -10.41 11.47 -0.74
N ILE A 228 -10.42 11.41 0.59
CA ILE A 228 -11.65 11.21 1.38
C ILE A 228 -12.27 12.52 1.88
N SER A 229 -11.63 13.67 1.67
CA SER A 229 -12.11 14.98 2.14
C SER A 229 -13.49 15.36 1.59
N GLY A 230 -13.87 14.83 0.43
CA GLY A 230 -15.19 15.03 -0.18
C GLY A 230 -16.25 13.99 0.23
N VAL A 231 -15.92 13.01 1.08
CA VAL A 231 -16.88 12.01 1.56
C VAL A 231 -17.71 12.58 2.69
N THR A 232 -19.03 12.53 2.55
CA THR A 232 -19.98 13.07 3.53
C THR A 232 -20.66 11.96 4.35
N LEU A 233 -21.27 12.34 5.47
CA LEU A 233 -22.13 11.41 6.23
C LEU A 233 -23.31 10.89 5.41
N THR A 234 -23.84 11.72 4.52
CA THR A 234 -24.91 11.30 3.60
C THR A 234 -24.42 10.18 2.68
N ASP A 235 -23.23 10.31 2.10
CA ASP A 235 -22.62 9.25 1.28
C ASP A 235 -22.52 7.93 2.07
N ILE A 236 -22.00 8.00 3.31
CA ILE A 236 -21.83 6.84 4.18
C ILE A 236 -23.17 6.18 4.52
N ASN A 237 -24.16 6.98 4.90
CA ASN A 237 -25.47 6.45 5.31
C ASN A 237 -26.23 5.83 4.14
N VAL A 238 -26.17 6.44 2.97
CA VAL A 238 -26.80 5.89 1.78
C VAL A 238 -26.08 4.63 1.29
N ALA A 239 -24.74 4.63 1.31
CA ALA A 239 -23.97 3.41 1.02
C ALA A 239 -24.35 2.28 1.99
N ASP A 240 -24.50 2.59 3.28
CA ASP A 240 -24.88 1.63 4.31
C ASP A 240 -26.29 1.03 4.07
N GLN A 241 -27.27 1.86 3.72
CA GLN A 241 -28.63 1.44 3.34
C GLN A 241 -28.63 0.52 2.11
N LEU A 242 -27.74 0.78 1.16
CA LEU A 242 -27.59 -0.03 -0.05
C LEU A 242 -26.79 -1.32 0.17
N GLY A 243 -26.23 -1.52 1.37
CA GLY A 243 -25.48 -2.73 1.74
C GLY A 243 -23.97 -2.63 1.54
N TYR A 244 -23.41 -1.40 1.51
CA TYR A 244 -22.00 -1.14 1.28
C TYR A 244 -21.35 -0.36 2.43
N LYS A 245 -20.01 -0.38 2.48
CA LYS A 245 -19.19 0.53 3.28
C LYS A 245 -18.27 1.32 2.36
N ILE A 246 -18.02 2.58 2.67
CA ILE A 246 -17.03 3.40 1.95
C ILE A 246 -15.67 3.20 2.59
N LYS A 247 -14.67 2.85 1.77
CA LYS A 247 -13.26 2.72 2.14
C LYS A 247 -12.39 3.45 1.13
N LEU A 248 -11.22 3.99 1.55
CA LEU A 248 -10.22 4.45 0.61
C LEU A 248 -9.44 3.23 0.12
N ILE A 249 -9.63 2.87 -1.13
CA ILE A 249 -9.03 1.68 -1.74
C ILE A 249 -7.92 2.06 -2.70
N GLY A 250 -6.71 1.56 -2.42
CA GLY A 250 -5.64 1.48 -3.40
C GLY A 250 -5.81 0.21 -4.22
N LYS A 251 -5.78 0.33 -5.55
CA LYS A 251 -6.05 -0.77 -6.47
C LYS A 251 -5.09 -0.77 -7.64
N GLY A 252 -4.66 -1.96 -8.06
CA GLY A 252 -3.97 -2.21 -9.32
C GLY A 252 -4.61 -3.39 -10.04
N ILE A 253 -4.85 -3.23 -11.34
CA ILE A 253 -5.37 -4.26 -12.23
C ILE A 253 -4.44 -4.35 -13.43
N TYR A 254 -4.04 -5.56 -13.80
CA TYR A 254 -3.25 -5.83 -14.99
C TYR A 254 -4.12 -6.43 -16.08
N GLU A 255 -4.35 -5.67 -17.13
CA GLU A 255 -5.16 -6.09 -18.28
C GLU A 255 -4.53 -5.64 -19.59
N ASN A 256 -4.57 -6.51 -20.60
CA ASN A 256 -4.11 -6.19 -21.97
C ASN A 256 -2.69 -5.59 -22.00
N GLY A 257 -1.79 -6.06 -21.15
CA GLY A 257 -0.40 -5.59 -21.08
C GLY A 257 -0.23 -4.23 -20.37
N LYS A 258 -1.27 -3.70 -19.71
CA LYS A 258 -1.25 -2.42 -19.03
C LYS A 258 -1.72 -2.53 -17.58
N VAL A 259 -1.16 -1.67 -16.75
CA VAL A 259 -1.60 -1.51 -15.36
C VAL A 259 -2.57 -0.34 -15.26
N ASN A 260 -3.77 -0.60 -14.75
CA ASN A 260 -4.71 0.41 -14.32
C ASN A 260 -4.61 0.54 -12.81
N ALA A 261 -4.16 1.70 -12.32
CA ALA A 261 -3.94 1.94 -10.90
C ALA A 261 -4.78 3.12 -10.38
N SER A 262 -5.36 2.96 -9.20
CA SER A 262 -6.14 4.02 -8.57
C SER A 262 -6.07 4.00 -7.04
N VAL A 263 -6.33 5.17 -6.44
CA VAL A 263 -6.61 5.35 -5.00
C VAL A 263 -7.81 6.26 -4.90
N GLU A 264 -8.95 5.71 -4.52
CA GLU A 264 -10.18 6.50 -4.44
C GLU A 264 -11.17 5.92 -3.42
N PRO A 265 -12.07 6.74 -2.84
CA PRO A 265 -13.19 6.25 -2.06
C PRO A 265 -13.99 5.26 -2.88
N THR A 266 -14.21 4.07 -2.33
CA THR A 266 -14.84 2.95 -3.03
C THR A 266 -15.89 2.33 -2.12
N LEU A 267 -17.05 2.03 -2.68
CA LEU A 267 -18.09 1.27 -1.97
C LEU A 267 -17.71 -0.22 -2.01
N ILE A 268 -17.54 -0.80 -0.83
CA ILE A 268 -17.23 -2.23 -0.66
C ILE A 268 -18.49 -2.94 -0.14
N ASP A 269 -18.92 -3.99 -0.84
CA ASP A 269 -20.05 -4.82 -0.36
C ASP A 269 -19.77 -5.30 1.07
N LYS A 270 -20.76 -5.20 1.96
CA LYS A 270 -20.59 -5.57 3.38
C LYS A 270 -20.19 -7.02 3.59
N LYS A 271 -20.39 -7.88 2.60
CA LYS A 271 -19.97 -9.31 2.64
C LYS A 271 -18.51 -9.50 2.24
N HIS A 272 -17.90 -8.52 1.59
CA HIS A 272 -16.49 -8.59 1.20
C HIS A 272 -15.58 -8.38 2.41
N GLN A 273 -14.49 -9.11 2.51
CA GLN A 273 -13.58 -9.12 3.66
C GLN A 273 -13.00 -7.73 3.98
N LEU A 274 -12.71 -6.91 2.96
CA LEU A 274 -12.23 -5.54 3.16
C LEU A 274 -13.22 -4.63 3.87
N ALA A 275 -14.53 -4.91 3.81
CA ALA A 275 -15.54 -4.14 4.52
C ALA A 275 -15.43 -4.26 6.05
N ALA A 276 -14.85 -5.36 6.55
CA ALA A 276 -14.65 -5.61 7.97
C ALA A 276 -13.38 -4.98 8.55
N VAL A 277 -12.52 -4.42 7.70
CA VAL A 277 -11.27 -3.78 8.13
C VAL A 277 -11.57 -2.39 8.67
N GLU A 278 -11.41 -2.19 9.97
CA GLU A 278 -11.82 -0.97 10.67
C GLU A 278 -10.65 -0.33 11.41
N ASP A 279 -10.88 0.91 11.86
CA ASP A 279 -9.98 1.75 12.62
C ASP A 279 -8.66 2.01 11.85
N GLU A 280 -7.49 2.01 12.49
CA GLU A 280 -6.20 2.26 11.86
C GLU A 280 -5.62 1.04 11.11
N ASN A 281 -6.37 -0.07 11.04
CA ASN A 281 -5.85 -1.29 10.42
C ASN A 281 -5.82 -1.20 8.90
N ASN A 282 -4.87 -1.92 8.32
CA ASN A 282 -4.69 -2.08 6.89
C ASN A 282 -5.02 -3.52 6.46
N ALA A 283 -5.34 -3.67 5.20
CA ALA A 283 -5.43 -4.99 4.56
C ALA A 283 -5.13 -4.88 3.07
N ILE A 284 -4.56 -5.94 2.52
CA ILE A 284 -4.32 -6.08 1.09
C ILE A 284 -4.93 -7.40 0.62
N TYR A 285 -5.75 -7.30 -0.39
CA TYR A 285 -6.45 -8.40 -1.04
C TYR A 285 -5.81 -8.62 -2.41
N VAL A 286 -5.35 -9.83 -2.68
CA VAL A 286 -4.61 -10.20 -3.90
C VAL A 286 -5.33 -11.34 -4.58
N ILE A 287 -5.51 -11.24 -5.89
CA ILE A 287 -6.15 -12.24 -6.74
C ILE A 287 -5.09 -12.88 -7.63
N GLY A 288 -4.82 -14.16 -7.40
CA GLY A 288 -3.94 -14.98 -8.22
C GLY A 288 -4.72 -16.04 -9.00
N ASP A 289 -4.20 -16.43 -10.17
CA ASP A 289 -4.86 -17.37 -11.08
C ASP A 289 -5.01 -18.79 -10.50
N ALA A 290 -4.06 -19.23 -9.68
CA ALA A 290 -4.08 -20.56 -9.09
C ALA A 290 -4.58 -20.57 -7.64
N VAL A 291 -4.16 -19.60 -6.83
CA VAL A 291 -4.51 -19.53 -5.40
C VAL A 291 -5.90 -18.94 -5.18
N GLY A 292 -6.43 -18.19 -6.17
CA GLY A 292 -7.65 -17.40 -6.00
C GLY A 292 -7.42 -16.19 -5.11
N ASP A 293 -8.39 -15.90 -4.27
CA ASP A 293 -8.44 -14.73 -3.41
C ASP A 293 -7.66 -14.95 -2.11
N THR A 294 -6.73 -14.05 -1.81
CA THR A 294 -5.99 -14.03 -0.54
C THR A 294 -6.07 -12.65 0.10
N MET A 295 -6.11 -12.59 1.43
CA MET A 295 -6.10 -11.33 2.17
C MET A 295 -5.06 -11.35 3.29
N PHE A 296 -4.30 -10.27 3.37
CA PHE A 296 -3.32 -10.00 4.43
C PHE A 296 -3.81 -8.81 5.25
N TYR A 297 -3.93 -8.99 6.57
CA TYR A 297 -4.50 -8.00 7.47
C TYR A 297 -3.60 -7.76 8.67
N GLY A 298 -3.52 -6.52 9.13
CA GLY A 298 -2.76 -6.15 10.33
C GLY A 298 -2.56 -4.65 10.49
N LYS A 299 -1.57 -4.28 11.31
CA LYS A 299 -1.20 -2.88 11.51
C LYS A 299 -0.37 -2.36 10.35
N GLY A 300 -0.87 -1.32 9.70
CA GLY A 300 -0.22 -0.66 8.56
C GLY A 300 0.92 0.28 8.90
N ALA A 301 1.10 0.63 10.18
CA ALA A 301 2.13 1.52 10.69
C ALA A 301 2.41 1.24 12.18
N GLY A 302 3.39 1.95 12.74
CA GLY A 302 3.73 1.88 14.16
C GLY A 302 5.16 1.36 14.40
N SER A 303 5.74 1.77 15.53
CA SER A 303 7.14 1.51 15.86
C SER A 303 7.49 0.02 15.79
N LEU A 304 6.77 -0.83 16.53
CA LEU A 304 7.04 -2.25 16.57
C LEU A 304 6.55 -2.99 15.33
N ALA A 305 5.38 -2.62 14.78
CA ALA A 305 4.84 -3.28 13.59
C ALA A 305 5.78 -3.10 12.39
N THR A 306 6.14 -1.85 12.07
CA THR A 306 7.06 -1.54 10.98
C THR A 306 8.48 -2.03 11.29
N GLY A 307 8.94 -1.90 12.55
CA GLY A 307 10.22 -2.44 12.99
C GLY A 307 10.31 -3.97 12.83
N SER A 308 9.20 -4.70 13.04
CA SER A 308 9.15 -6.16 12.83
C SER A 308 9.39 -6.54 11.37
N ALA A 309 8.81 -5.81 10.42
CA ALA A 309 9.05 -6.04 9.00
C ALA A 309 10.52 -5.78 8.61
N VAL A 310 11.12 -4.68 9.13
CA VAL A 310 12.54 -4.38 8.92
C VAL A 310 13.43 -5.49 9.49
N VAL A 311 13.15 -5.97 10.72
CA VAL A 311 13.93 -7.04 11.34
C VAL A 311 13.72 -8.36 10.60
N SER A 312 12.52 -8.65 10.09
CA SER A 312 12.28 -9.82 9.25
C SER A 312 13.15 -9.80 7.98
N ASP A 313 13.23 -8.65 7.30
CA ASP A 313 14.13 -8.47 6.16
C ASP A 313 15.59 -8.67 6.53
N LEU A 314 16.01 -8.15 7.70
CA LEU A 314 17.36 -8.33 8.23
C LEU A 314 17.68 -9.82 8.46
N LEU A 315 16.75 -10.58 9.05
CA LEU A 315 16.94 -12.02 9.27
C LEU A 315 16.98 -12.77 7.94
N ASN A 316 16.13 -12.43 6.98
CA ASN A 316 16.15 -13.02 5.65
C ASN A 316 17.50 -12.81 4.96
N VAL A 317 18.03 -11.58 4.94
CA VAL A 317 19.36 -11.30 4.38
C VAL A 317 20.44 -12.10 5.11
N ALA A 318 20.41 -12.13 6.45
CA ALA A 318 21.41 -12.81 7.27
C ALA A 318 21.46 -14.33 7.04
N LEU A 319 20.32 -14.98 6.78
CA LEU A 319 20.22 -16.41 6.48
C LEU A 319 20.86 -16.76 5.13
N PHE A 320 20.73 -15.88 4.13
CA PHE A 320 21.34 -16.10 2.81
C PHE A 320 22.85 -15.97 2.80
N PHE A 321 23.46 -15.27 3.77
CA PHE A 321 24.92 -15.14 3.88
C PHE A 321 25.68 -16.46 4.15
N GLU A 322 25.01 -17.49 4.61
CA GLU A 322 25.63 -18.79 4.93
C GLU A 322 25.41 -19.87 3.88
N SER A 323 24.49 -19.65 2.97
CA SER A 323 24.38 -20.57 1.85
C SER A 323 25.59 -20.34 0.94
N ASP A 324 26.44 -21.35 0.75
CA ASP A 324 27.47 -21.42 -0.33
C ASP A 324 26.85 -21.33 -1.73
N LEU A 325 25.56 -21.16 -1.81
CA LEU A 325 24.83 -20.65 -2.95
C LEU A 325 25.17 -19.15 -3.08
N HIS A 326 26.29 -18.88 -3.73
CA HIS A 326 26.72 -17.54 -4.17
C HIS A 326 25.76 -16.92 -5.21
N THR A 327 24.62 -17.48 -5.37
CA THR A 327 23.45 -16.87 -5.96
C THR A 327 22.47 -16.65 -4.82
N LEU A 328 22.29 -15.40 -4.37
CA LEU A 328 20.93 -15.00 -4.01
C LEU A 328 20.03 -15.72 -5.01
N PRO A 329 18.95 -16.46 -4.55
CA PRO A 329 17.99 -16.90 -5.54
C PRO A 329 17.75 -15.65 -6.36
N PRO A 330 17.99 -15.68 -7.67
CA PRO A 330 17.78 -14.50 -8.47
C PRO A 330 16.46 -13.98 -7.96
N HIS A 331 16.40 -12.72 -7.56
CA HIS A 331 15.09 -12.08 -7.42
C HIS A 331 14.42 -12.59 -8.64
N PHE A 332 13.53 -13.56 -8.47
CA PHE A 332 12.99 -14.31 -9.59
C PHE A 332 13.13 -13.42 -10.77
N GLU A 333 13.98 -13.76 -11.76
CA GLU A 333 14.10 -12.91 -12.92
C GLU A 333 12.68 -12.52 -13.19
N LEU A 334 12.29 -11.37 -12.72
CA LEU A 334 10.99 -10.82 -13.02
C LEU A 334 11.13 -10.74 -14.50
N LYS A 335 10.60 -11.73 -15.21
CA LYS A 335 10.90 -12.11 -16.59
C LYS A 335 11.08 -10.85 -17.41
N THR A 336 12.27 -10.25 -17.30
CA THR A 336 12.74 -9.23 -18.19
C THR A 336 12.86 -9.97 -19.51
N ASP A 337 12.07 -9.58 -20.50
CA ASP A 337 12.08 -10.12 -21.85
C ASP A 337 11.64 -11.60 -22.07
N LYS A 338 10.60 -12.04 -21.41
CA LYS A 338 9.61 -12.77 -22.17
C LYS A 338 8.46 -11.80 -22.41
N THR A 339 8.50 -11.08 -23.52
CA THR A 339 7.28 -11.02 -24.32
C THR A 339 6.61 -12.36 -24.08
N ARG A 340 5.53 -12.37 -23.25
CA ARG A 340 4.62 -13.48 -23.26
C ARG A 340 4.30 -13.66 -24.74
N GLU A 341 4.94 -14.63 -25.41
CA GLU A 341 4.33 -15.19 -26.55
C GLU A 341 2.96 -15.58 -26.08
N MET A 342 2.00 -14.76 -26.41
CA MET A 342 0.60 -15.10 -26.29
C MET A 342 0.55 -16.47 -26.95
N MET A 343 0.28 -17.50 -26.17
CA MET A 343 -0.22 -18.72 -26.77
C MET A 343 -1.43 -18.22 -27.55
N ASP A 344 -1.27 -18.21 -28.87
CA ASP A 344 -2.36 -18.12 -29.83
C ASP A 344 -3.28 -19.31 -29.57
N SER A 345 -4.07 -19.20 -28.54
CA SER A 345 -5.33 -19.90 -28.48
C SER A 345 -6.35 -18.90 -28.98
N ASP A 346 -6.83 -19.14 -30.20
CA ASP A 346 -8.01 -18.50 -30.78
C ASP A 346 -9.23 -18.63 -29.88
N ALA A 347 -9.24 -17.87 -28.80
CA ALA A 347 -10.39 -17.51 -28.01
C ALA A 347 -10.17 -16.07 -27.59
N GLU A 348 -10.54 -15.14 -28.46
CA GLU A 348 -10.92 -13.79 -28.06
C GLU A 348 -12.10 -13.88 -27.10
N ILE A 349 -11.83 -14.24 -25.83
CA ILE A 349 -12.74 -13.90 -24.75
C ILE A 349 -12.38 -12.47 -24.37
N ASN A 350 -12.91 -11.54 -25.13
CA ASN A 350 -12.91 -10.12 -24.83
C ASN A 350 -13.91 -9.87 -23.68
N ILE A 351 -13.63 -10.44 -22.51
CA ILE A 351 -14.33 -10.11 -21.27
C ILE A 351 -13.71 -8.82 -20.77
N LYS A 352 -14.17 -7.67 -21.28
CA LYS A 352 -13.98 -6.41 -20.58
C LYS A 352 -14.56 -6.61 -19.19
N GLU A 353 -13.74 -6.51 -18.16
CA GLU A 353 -14.22 -6.59 -16.78
C GLU A 353 -15.24 -5.47 -16.59
N LYS A 354 -16.50 -5.84 -16.37
CA LYS A 354 -17.57 -4.87 -16.19
C LYS A 354 -17.38 -4.18 -14.85
N SER A 355 -17.38 -2.87 -14.86
CA SER A 355 -17.20 -2.04 -13.67
C SER A 355 -18.54 -1.77 -12.99
N ASN A 356 -18.48 -1.47 -11.70
CA ASN A 356 -19.64 -1.17 -10.89
C ASN A 356 -19.50 0.24 -10.32
N PHE A 357 -20.62 0.97 -10.25
CA PHE A 357 -20.61 2.38 -9.87
C PHE A 357 -21.71 2.70 -8.88
N PHE A 358 -21.39 3.57 -7.93
CA PHE A 358 -22.36 4.32 -7.14
C PHE A 358 -22.40 5.75 -7.70
N VAL A 359 -23.60 6.24 -7.97
CA VAL A 359 -23.83 7.55 -8.60
C VAL A 359 -24.81 8.34 -7.77
N VAL A 360 -24.52 9.61 -7.51
CA VAL A 360 -25.47 10.56 -6.92
C VAL A 360 -25.96 11.49 -8.02
N VAL A 361 -27.26 11.61 -8.17
CA VAL A 361 -27.92 12.42 -9.19
C VAL A 361 -28.79 13.47 -8.52
N ASN A 362 -28.51 14.75 -8.82
CA ASN A 362 -29.19 15.89 -8.23
C ASN A 362 -30.48 16.27 -8.98
N HIS A 363 -31.32 17.01 -8.29
CA HIS A 363 -32.54 17.67 -8.84
C HIS A 363 -33.50 16.75 -9.60
N VAL A 364 -33.59 15.49 -9.19
CA VAL A 364 -34.49 14.52 -9.81
C VAL A 364 -35.92 14.84 -9.45
N LYS A 365 -36.76 15.02 -10.47
CA LYS A 365 -38.19 15.24 -10.30
C LYS A 365 -38.96 13.91 -10.30
N GLY A 366 -39.87 13.73 -9.34
CA GLY A 366 -40.72 12.55 -9.27
C GLY A 366 -40.38 11.61 -8.12
N SER A 367 -40.91 10.39 -8.17
CA SER A 367 -40.69 9.38 -7.15
C SER A 367 -39.42 8.57 -7.43
N ILE A 368 -38.86 7.93 -6.39
CA ILE A 368 -37.76 7.00 -6.50
C ILE A 368 -37.99 5.88 -7.51
N GLU A 369 -39.27 5.40 -7.59
CA GLU A 369 -39.64 4.35 -8.53
C GLU A 369 -39.58 4.85 -9.99
N ASN A 370 -40.01 6.10 -10.25
CA ASN A 370 -39.87 6.70 -11.58
C ASN A 370 -38.41 6.85 -11.97
N PHE A 371 -37.55 7.33 -11.06
CA PHE A 371 -36.13 7.48 -11.31
C PHE A 371 -35.45 6.12 -11.57
N GLU A 372 -35.79 5.08 -10.80
CA GLU A 372 -35.30 3.73 -11.03
C GLU A 372 -35.65 3.20 -12.42
N ASN A 373 -36.91 3.42 -12.84
CA ASN A 373 -37.40 2.99 -14.17
C ASN A 373 -36.71 3.77 -15.30
N GLU A 374 -36.49 5.05 -15.11
CA GLU A 374 -35.74 5.89 -16.08
C GLU A 374 -34.26 5.46 -16.19
N LEU A 375 -33.58 5.19 -15.05
CA LEU A 375 -32.23 4.66 -15.07
C LEU A 375 -32.12 3.29 -15.76
N LYS A 376 -33.10 2.41 -15.55
CA LYS A 376 -33.18 1.11 -16.26
C LYS A 376 -33.30 1.29 -17.78
N ALA A 377 -34.01 2.30 -18.22
CA ALA A 377 -34.17 2.62 -19.65
C ALA A 377 -32.88 3.24 -20.25
N ILE A 378 -32.20 4.10 -19.48
CA ILE A 378 -30.95 4.77 -19.88
C ILE A 378 -29.77 3.76 -19.93
N LEU A 379 -29.77 2.77 -19.02
CA LEU A 379 -28.67 1.84 -18.80
C LEU A 379 -29.10 0.39 -19.13
N PRO A 380 -29.41 0.05 -20.39
CA PRO A 380 -30.03 -1.23 -20.74
C PRO A 380 -29.15 -2.45 -20.50
N PHE A 381 -27.84 -2.27 -20.33
CA PHE A 381 -26.85 -3.34 -20.18
C PHE A 381 -26.39 -3.58 -18.74
N HIS A 382 -27.01 -2.93 -17.74
CA HIS A 382 -26.67 -3.16 -16.35
C HIS A 382 -27.07 -4.57 -15.88
N ARG A 383 -26.28 -5.17 -14.98
CA ARG A 383 -26.57 -6.47 -14.36
C ARG A 383 -27.53 -6.33 -13.19
N SER A 384 -27.37 -5.31 -12.37
CA SER A 384 -28.28 -4.97 -11.29
C SER A 384 -28.26 -3.47 -11.01
N LEU A 385 -29.37 -2.96 -10.49
CA LEU A 385 -29.58 -1.56 -10.11
C LEU A 385 -30.26 -1.51 -8.75
N ARG A 386 -29.75 -0.70 -7.83
CA ARG A 386 -30.37 -0.37 -6.56
C ARG A 386 -30.40 1.14 -6.40
N VAL A 387 -31.51 1.69 -5.98
CA VAL A 387 -31.70 3.13 -5.82
C VAL A 387 -32.11 3.45 -4.39
N ALA A 388 -31.66 4.57 -3.85
CA ALA A 388 -32.02 5.10 -2.54
C ALA A 388 -32.21 6.62 -2.61
N ASN A 389 -32.96 7.18 -1.66
CA ASN A 389 -32.98 8.63 -1.44
C ASN A 389 -31.60 9.06 -0.92
N TYR A 390 -31.04 10.09 -1.52
CA TYR A 390 -29.79 10.70 -1.03
C TYR A 390 -30.11 11.88 -0.12
N ASP A 391 -30.97 12.79 -0.61
CA ASP A 391 -31.56 13.88 0.17
C ASP A 391 -32.94 14.23 -0.36
N ASN A 392 -33.49 15.43 -0.04
CA ASN A 392 -34.83 15.86 -0.46
C ASN A 392 -34.98 16.08 -1.98
N GLN A 393 -33.87 16.19 -2.72
CA GLN A 393 -33.83 16.53 -4.15
C GLN A 393 -32.96 15.63 -4.99
N SER A 394 -32.27 14.67 -4.37
CA SER A 394 -31.28 13.83 -5.02
C SER A 394 -31.51 12.35 -4.72
N TYR A 395 -31.18 11.50 -5.67
CA TYR A 395 -31.19 10.05 -5.52
C TYR A 395 -29.79 9.48 -5.74
N ALA A 396 -29.50 8.39 -5.07
CA ALA A 396 -28.29 7.61 -5.30
C ALA A 396 -28.62 6.26 -5.92
N ALA A 397 -27.76 5.77 -6.79
CA ALA A 397 -27.90 4.46 -7.41
C ALA A 397 -26.60 3.68 -7.39
N VAL A 398 -26.68 2.38 -7.04
CA VAL A 398 -25.61 1.42 -7.30
C VAL A 398 -25.95 0.66 -8.57
N ILE A 399 -25.05 0.73 -9.54
CA ILE A 399 -25.20 0.17 -10.88
C ILE A 399 -24.08 -0.83 -11.10
N VAL A 400 -24.44 -2.09 -11.38
CA VAL A 400 -23.51 -3.20 -11.49
C VAL A 400 -23.41 -3.67 -12.95
N GLY A 401 -22.21 -3.91 -13.41
CA GLY A 401 -21.97 -4.58 -14.69
C GLY A 401 -21.94 -3.67 -15.91
N LEU A 402 -21.42 -2.44 -15.77
CA LEU A 402 -21.24 -1.51 -16.88
C LEU A 402 -19.84 -1.64 -17.51
N GLU A 403 -19.73 -1.33 -18.79
CA GLU A 403 -18.45 -1.29 -19.52
C GLU A 403 -17.67 0.00 -19.30
N SER A 404 -18.34 1.07 -18.83
CA SER A 404 -17.73 2.38 -18.56
C SER A 404 -18.53 3.13 -17.49
N SER A 405 -18.00 4.27 -17.02
CA SER A 405 -18.72 5.15 -16.10
C SER A 405 -20.08 5.56 -16.68
N PRO A 406 -21.16 5.49 -15.90
CA PRO A 406 -22.50 5.88 -16.35
C PRO A 406 -22.71 7.40 -16.45
N GLU A 407 -21.78 8.21 -15.95
CA GLU A 407 -21.89 9.66 -15.80
C GLU A 407 -22.28 10.36 -17.09
N GLU A 408 -21.54 10.09 -18.18
CA GLU A 408 -21.79 10.73 -19.49
C GLU A 408 -23.17 10.36 -20.03
N LEU A 409 -23.58 9.11 -19.84
CA LEU A 409 -24.84 8.62 -20.35
C LEU A 409 -26.03 9.21 -19.56
N ILE A 410 -25.92 9.28 -18.24
CA ILE A 410 -26.92 9.88 -17.35
C ILE A 410 -27.03 11.39 -17.64
N THR A 411 -25.90 12.09 -17.81
CA THR A 411 -25.87 13.54 -18.13
C THR A 411 -26.51 13.83 -19.49
N LYS A 412 -26.28 13.01 -20.52
CA LYS A 412 -26.92 13.15 -21.84
C LYS A 412 -28.44 13.06 -21.80
N HIS A 413 -29.00 12.39 -20.78
CA HIS A 413 -30.45 12.31 -20.58
C HIS A 413 -31.01 13.42 -19.70
N GLY A 414 -30.21 14.45 -19.41
CA GLY A 414 -30.64 15.66 -18.74
C GLY A 414 -30.57 15.62 -17.22
N TYR A 415 -29.89 14.66 -16.66
CA TYR A 415 -29.64 14.58 -15.23
C TYR A 415 -28.30 15.20 -14.84
N GLU A 416 -28.25 15.84 -13.68
CA GLU A 416 -27.01 16.35 -13.09
C GLU A 416 -26.38 15.30 -12.16
N VAL A 417 -25.22 14.79 -12.55
CA VAL A 417 -24.44 13.84 -11.73
C VAL A 417 -23.54 14.63 -10.79
N ASP A 418 -23.73 14.45 -9.47
CA ASP A 418 -22.92 15.10 -8.44
C ASP A 418 -21.66 14.29 -8.09
N LYS A 419 -21.85 12.97 -7.84
CA LYS A 419 -20.79 12.10 -7.40
C LYS A 419 -20.81 10.75 -8.11
N VAL A 420 -19.63 10.22 -8.37
CA VAL A 420 -19.45 8.85 -8.85
C VAL A 420 -18.36 8.18 -8.04
N TYR A 421 -18.66 7.03 -7.44
CA TYR A 421 -17.67 6.19 -6.75
C TYR A 421 -17.62 4.81 -7.38
N PRO A 422 -16.45 4.16 -7.48
CA PRO A 422 -16.37 2.75 -7.84
C PRO A 422 -17.00 1.86 -6.77
N VAL A 423 -17.48 0.68 -7.18
CA VAL A 423 -18.06 -0.33 -6.30
C VAL A 423 -17.34 -1.65 -6.50
N GLU A 424 -16.95 -2.33 -5.42
CA GLU A 424 -16.19 -3.58 -5.43
C GLU A 424 -16.86 -4.65 -4.54
N GLY A 425 -16.53 -5.92 -4.82
CA GLY A 425 -17.02 -7.07 -4.04
C GLY A 425 -18.46 -7.51 -4.37
N VAL A 426 -18.93 -7.21 -5.58
CA VAL A 426 -20.33 -7.51 -6.01
C VAL A 426 -20.37 -8.74 -6.90
#